data_7f2b7f57709b798d3ea1dcb7b264d86e
#
_entry.id   7f2b7f57709b798d3ea1dcb7b264d86e
#
_cell.length_a   1.000
_cell.length_b   1.000
_cell.length_c   1.000
_cell.angle_alpha   90.00
_cell.angle_beta   90.00
_cell.angle_gamma   90.00
#
_symmetry.space_group_name_H-M   'P 1'
#
loop_
_entity.id
_entity.type
_entity.pdbx_description
1 polymer ?
#
loop_
_entity_poly.entity_id
_entity_poly.type
_entity_poly.pdbx_seq_one_letter_code
_entity_poly.pdbx_strand_id
1 'polypeptide(L)'
;MLKYVDTLVSFQEIPDEITLCINISNCPCACPGCHSVYLAEDIGTELTIETLHKLVRENRGITCVCFMGGDRNPELVNQLAFSLRLISWTKLKVGWYSGRQYIPEEISLHNFDYIKIGPYIEELGGLRSKTTNQVMFQVDHINGKDFITDITSKFWK
;
A
#
# COMPACT_ATOMS: atom_id res chain seq x y z
N MET A 1 -17.04 0.51 2.20
CA MET A 1 -16.42 1.85 2.46
C MET A 1 -15.08 1.66 3.13
N LEU A 2 -14.06 2.35 2.66
CA LEU A 2 -12.78 2.46 3.35
C LEU A 2 -12.67 3.83 4.00
N LYS A 3 -12.05 3.86 5.18
CA LYS A 3 -11.76 5.11 5.91
C LYS A 3 -10.27 5.21 6.14
N TYR A 4 -9.73 6.41 6.11
CA TYR A 4 -8.35 6.67 6.49
C TYR A 4 -8.29 7.58 7.71
N VAL A 5 -7.23 7.42 8.50
CA VAL A 5 -7.04 8.19 9.73
C VAL A 5 -6.10 9.35 9.50
N ASP A 6 -4.98 9.07 8.87
CA ASP A 6 -3.94 10.07 8.62
C ASP A 6 -3.12 9.70 7.38
N THR A 7 -2.26 10.63 6.99
CA THR A 7 -1.33 10.45 5.88
C THR A 7 0.06 10.88 6.32
N LEU A 8 1.08 10.34 5.66
CA LEU A 8 2.47 10.65 5.90
C LEU A 8 3.25 10.58 4.60
N VAL A 9 4.08 11.58 4.32
CA VAL A 9 5.03 11.49 3.21
C VAL A 9 6.30 10.85 3.73
N SER A 10 6.71 9.74 3.12
CA SER A 10 7.86 8.95 3.53
C SER A 10 8.82 8.71 2.37
N PHE A 11 10.12 8.71 2.67
CA PHE A 11 11.17 8.37 1.73
C PHE A 11 11.69 6.94 1.92
N GLN A 12 11.14 6.20 2.89
CA GLN A 12 11.69 4.91 3.34
C GLN A 12 10.75 3.73 3.12
N GLU A 13 9.45 3.99 2.94
CA GLU A 13 8.46 2.91 2.84
C GLU A 13 8.58 2.13 1.54
N ILE A 14 8.85 2.82 0.44
CA ILE A 14 9.07 2.19 -0.86
C ILE A 14 10.41 2.66 -1.40
N PRO A 15 11.30 1.74 -1.81
CA PRO A 15 12.63 2.12 -2.28
C PRO A 15 12.58 3.08 -3.46
N ASP A 16 13.39 4.13 -3.39
CA ASP A 16 13.58 5.14 -4.44
C ASP A 16 12.35 5.99 -4.75
N GLU A 17 11.33 5.98 -3.87
CA GLU A 17 10.10 6.73 -4.07
C GLU A 17 9.87 7.75 -2.96
N ILE A 18 9.26 8.89 -3.33
CA ILE A 18 8.69 9.85 -2.38
C ILE A 18 7.21 9.49 -2.26
N THR A 19 6.85 8.84 -1.17
CA THR A 19 5.58 8.14 -1.05
C THR A 19 4.61 8.86 -0.12
N LEU A 20 3.40 9.12 -0.61
CA LEU A 20 2.27 9.48 0.24
C LEU A 20 1.67 8.19 0.78
N CYS A 21 1.87 7.94 2.06
CA CYS A 21 1.29 6.80 2.76
C CYS A 21 -0.07 7.20 3.33
N ILE A 22 -1.10 6.44 2.99
CA ILE A 22 -2.47 6.66 3.47
C ILE A 22 -2.82 5.52 4.42
N ASN A 23 -2.95 5.85 5.70
CA ASN A 23 -3.23 4.85 6.74
C ASN A 23 -4.72 4.57 6.82
N ILE A 24 -5.10 3.37 6.39
CA ILE A 24 -6.50 2.92 6.29
C ILE A 24 -6.86 2.15 7.55
N SER A 25 -7.99 2.53 8.16
CA SER A 25 -8.51 1.93 9.38
C SER A 25 -9.31 0.65 9.12
N ASN A 26 -9.84 0.08 10.21
CA ASN A 26 -10.67 -1.12 10.19
C ASN A 26 -9.92 -2.33 9.62
N CYS A 27 -8.64 -2.44 9.97
CA CYS A 27 -7.79 -3.55 9.53
C CYS A 27 -8.25 -4.87 10.15
N PRO A 28 -8.59 -5.89 9.35
CA PRO A 28 -9.07 -7.18 9.87
C PRO A 28 -7.95 -8.11 10.35
N CYS A 29 -6.70 -7.76 10.09
CA CYS A 29 -5.57 -8.67 10.32
C CYS A 29 -5.18 -8.79 11.79
N ALA A 30 -5.44 -7.74 12.60
CA ALA A 30 -5.22 -7.72 14.05
C ALA A 30 -3.88 -8.34 14.49
N CYS A 31 -2.79 -7.99 13.81
CA CYS A 31 -1.48 -8.59 14.06
C CYS A 31 -0.96 -8.21 15.46
N PRO A 32 -0.62 -9.19 16.32
CA PRO A 32 0.00 -8.89 17.62
C PRO A 32 1.31 -8.13 17.44
N GLY A 33 1.51 -7.08 18.24
CA GLY A 33 2.71 -6.25 18.18
C GLY A 33 2.76 -5.27 17.02
N CYS A 34 1.69 -5.15 16.24
CA CYS A 34 1.61 -4.20 15.12
C CYS A 34 1.79 -2.77 15.62
N HIS A 35 2.64 -1.99 14.94
CA HIS A 35 2.88 -0.58 15.29
C HIS A 35 1.66 0.32 15.07
N SER A 36 0.72 -0.14 14.24
CA SER A 36 -0.47 0.62 13.87
C SER A 36 -1.75 0.00 14.46
N VAL A 37 -1.70 -0.39 15.73
CA VAL A 37 -2.81 -1.06 16.43
C VAL A 37 -4.10 -0.25 16.33
N TYR A 38 -4.03 1.08 16.38
CA TYR A 38 -5.19 1.95 16.28
C TYR A 38 -5.95 1.79 14.95
N LEU A 39 -5.29 1.30 13.92
CA LEU A 39 -5.93 1.06 12.61
C LEU A 39 -6.84 -0.17 12.61
N ALA A 40 -6.87 -0.96 13.67
CA ALA A 40 -7.84 -2.05 13.81
C ALA A 40 -9.25 -1.52 14.09
N GLU A 41 -9.39 -0.30 14.59
CA GLU A 41 -10.68 0.31 14.88
C GLU A 41 -11.29 0.91 13.61
N ASP A 42 -12.62 0.97 13.58
CA ASP A 42 -13.36 1.61 12.46
C ASP A 42 -13.48 3.12 12.74
N ILE A 43 -12.43 3.84 12.43
CA ILE A 43 -12.31 5.28 12.69
C ILE A 43 -11.83 6.01 11.44
N GLY A 44 -11.93 7.33 11.45
CA GLY A 44 -11.40 8.20 10.40
C GLY A 44 -12.45 8.69 9.41
N THR A 45 -11.98 9.15 8.28
CA THR A 45 -12.78 9.77 7.22
C THR A 45 -12.87 8.84 6.02
N GLU A 46 -14.02 8.83 5.35
CA GLU A 46 -14.20 8.02 4.15
C GLU A 46 -13.17 8.37 3.08
N LEU A 47 -12.52 7.34 2.54
CA LEU A 47 -11.57 7.48 1.45
C LEU A 47 -12.28 7.23 0.13
N THR A 48 -12.79 8.31 -0.45
CA THR A 48 -13.41 8.30 -1.79
C THR A 48 -12.37 8.61 -2.86
N ILE A 49 -12.72 8.40 -4.12
CA ILE A 49 -11.87 8.80 -5.25
C ILE A 49 -11.59 10.31 -5.19
N GLU A 50 -12.61 11.11 -4.88
CA GLU A 50 -12.44 12.58 -4.76
C GLU A 50 -11.48 12.95 -3.65
N THR A 51 -11.63 12.33 -2.48
CA THR A 51 -10.74 12.55 -1.33
C THR A 51 -9.31 12.15 -1.66
N LEU A 52 -9.14 11.00 -2.31
CA LEU A 52 -7.83 10.52 -2.74
C LEU A 52 -7.15 11.52 -3.68
N HIS A 53 -7.86 11.97 -4.69
CA HIS A 53 -7.30 12.92 -5.66
C HIS A 53 -6.98 14.28 -5.01
N LYS A 54 -7.78 14.70 -4.04
CA LYS A 54 -7.50 15.90 -3.24
C LYS A 54 -6.19 15.74 -2.45
N LEU A 55 -6.00 14.59 -1.80
CA LEU A 55 -4.77 14.30 -1.05
C LEU A 55 -3.54 14.35 -1.97
N VAL A 56 -3.66 13.83 -3.19
CA VAL A 56 -2.57 13.89 -4.17
C VAL A 56 -2.27 15.34 -4.55
N ARG A 57 -3.28 16.15 -4.82
CA ARG A 57 -3.10 17.57 -5.17
C ARG A 57 -2.45 18.38 -4.04
N GLU A 58 -2.75 18.03 -2.80
CA GLU A 58 -2.22 18.71 -1.62
C GLU A 58 -0.77 18.30 -1.29
N ASN A 59 -0.29 17.21 -1.87
CA ASN A 59 1.05 16.68 -1.61
C ASN A 59 1.88 16.65 -2.89
N ARG A 60 2.17 17.83 -3.42
CA ARG A 60 2.99 17.96 -4.65
C ARG A 60 4.41 17.45 -4.43
N GLY A 61 4.99 16.88 -5.46
CA GLY A 61 6.35 16.33 -5.43
C GLY A 61 6.42 14.86 -5.06
N ILE A 62 5.31 14.23 -4.70
CA ILE A 62 5.29 12.77 -4.48
C ILE A 62 5.43 12.03 -5.80
N THR A 63 6.05 10.86 -5.75
CA THR A 63 6.22 9.97 -6.90
C THR A 63 5.38 8.71 -6.79
N CYS A 64 4.87 8.43 -5.59
CA CYS A 64 4.14 7.21 -5.29
C CYS A 64 3.03 7.48 -4.26
N VAL A 65 1.93 6.77 -4.40
CA VAL A 65 0.87 6.70 -3.38
C VAL A 65 0.79 5.27 -2.89
N CYS A 66 0.84 5.06 -1.58
CA CYS A 66 0.77 3.73 -0.98
C CYS A 66 -0.43 3.63 -0.03
N PHE A 67 -1.27 2.65 -0.29
CA PHE A 67 -2.38 2.32 0.60
C PHE A 67 -1.86 1.40 1.71
N MET A 68 -1.91 1.89 2.94
CA MET A 68 -1.43 1.15 4.11
C MET A 68 -2.63 0.52 4.79
N GLY A 69 -3.01 -0.69 4.36
CA GLY A 69 -4.19 -1.39 4.82
C GLY A 69 -5.29 -1.49 3.76
N GLY A 70 -6.53 -1.62 4.18
CA GLY A 70 -7.66 -1.80 3.25
C GLY A 70 -7.99 -3.26 2.97
N ASP A 71 -7.42 -4.19 3.72
CA ASP A 71 -7.65 -5.63 3.55
C ASP A 71 -9.11 -6.06 3.75
N ARG A 72 -9.92 -5.22 4.39
CA ARG A 72 -11.34 -5.50 4.55
C ARG A 72 -12.11 -5.37 3.23
N ASN A 73 -11.61 -4.56 2.30
CA ASN A 73 -12.25 -4.37 1.00
C ASN A 73 -11.20 -4.20 -0.11
N PRO A 74 -10.54 -5.30 -0.53
CA PRO A 74 -9.52 -5.23 -1.58
C PRO A 74 -10.04 -4.70 -2.92
N GLU A 75 -11.31 -4.98 -3.24
CA GLU A 75 -11.91 -4.47 -4.48
C GLU A 75 -11.90 -2.94 -4.52
N LEU A 76 -12.23 -2.30 -3.40
CA LEU A 76 -12.22 -0.84 -3.33
C LEU A 76 -10.79 -0.28 -3.39
N VAL A 77 -9.82 -0.96 -2.76
CA VAL A 77 -8.40 -0.61 -2.91
C VAL A 77 -8.01 -0.64 -4.38
N ASN A 78 -8.42 -1.68 -5.09
CA ASN A 78 -8.14 -1.81 -6.54
C ASN A 78 -8.77 -0.66 -7.34
N GLN A 79 -10.01 -0.28 -7.04
CA GLN A 79 -10.69 0.83 -7.69
C GLN A 79 -9.99 2.17 -7.45
N LEU A 80 -9.57 2.40 -6.22
CA LEU A 80 -8.82 3.62 -5.86
C LEU A 80 -7.47 3.66 -6.60
N ALA A 81 -6.77 2.54 -6.66
CA ALA A 81 -5.51 2.43 -7.41
C ALA A 81 -5.72 2.73 -8.89
N PHE A 82 -6.76 2.15 -9.48
CA PHE A 82 -7.09 2.41 -10.88
C PHE A 82 -7.34 3.90 -11.12
N SER A 83 -8.04 4.58 -10.20
CA SER A 83 -8.33 6.00 -10.35
C SER A 83 -7.06 6.86 -10.43
N LEU A 84 -5.98 6.42 -9.77
CA LEU A 84 -4.69 7.12 -9.83
C LEU A 84 -4.03 6.98 -11.21
N ARG A 85 -4.26 5.87 -11.91
CA ARG A 85 -3.78 5.69 -13.29
C ARG A 85 -4.42 6.65 -14.27
N LEU A 86 -5.58 7.21 -13.94
CA LEU A 86 -6.31 8.14 -14.80
C LEU A 86 -5.86 9.59 -14.62
N ILE A 87 -5.03 9.89 -13.62
CA ILE A 87 -4.50 11.23 -13.42
C ILE A 87 -3.53 11.59 -14.54
N SER A 88 -3.81 12.68 -15.26
CA SER A 88 -3.06 13.07 -16.45
C SER A 88 -1.92 14.06 -16.17
N TRP A 89 -2.01 14.85 -15.09
CA TRP A 89 -1.03 15.91 -14.82
C TRP A 89 0.24 15.43 -14.11
N THR A 90 0.24 14.18 -13.65
CA THR A 90 1.42 13.57 -13.04
C THR A 90 1.36 12.05 -13.26
N LYS A 91 2.52 11.41 -13.27
CA LYS A 91 2.61 9.95 -13.26
C LYS A 91 2.97 9.50 -11.87
N LEU A 92 2.09 8.73 -11.25
CA LEU A 92 2.28 8.20 -9.91
C LEU A 92 2.45 6.70 -9.97
N LYS A 93 3.38 6.19 -9.18
CA LYS A 93 3.41 4.78 -8.85
C LYS A 93 2.44 4.51 -7.71
N VAL A 94 1.95 3.29 -7.63
CA VAL A 94 0.94 2.90 -6.66
C VAL A 94 1.43 1.68 -5.89
N GLY A 95 1.40 1.77 -4.56
CA GLY A 95 1.75 0.68 -3.67
C GLY A 95 0.58 0.28 -2.79
N TRP A 96 0.62 -0.96 -2.32
CA TRP A 96 -0.34 -1.47 -1.36
C TRP A 96 0.36 -2.33 -0.32
N TYR A 97 0.11 -2.05 0.94
CA TYR A 97 0.59 -2.85 2.06
C TYR A 97 -0.58 -3.63 2.63
N SER A 98 -0.53 -4.96 2.45
CA SER A 98 -1.55 -5.90 2.91
C SER A 98 -0.99 -6.79 4.03
N GLY A 99 -1.83 -7.14 4.98
CA GLY A 99 -1.51 -8.15 5.98
C GLY A 99 -1.86 -9.58 5.55
N ARG A 100 -2.36 -9.77 4.34
CA ARG A 100 -2.72 -11.09 3.82
C ARG A 100 -1.48 -11.87 3.42
N GLN A 101 -1.59 -13.19 3.36
CA GLN A 101 -0.48 -14.07 2.96
C GLN A 101 -0.35 -14.21 1.45
N TYR A 102 -1.33 -13.73 0.69
CA TYR A 102 -1.35 -13.80 -0.78
C TYR A 102 -2.05 -12.58 -1.34
N ILE A 103 -1.81 -12.30 -2.62
CA ILE A 103 -2.51 -11.23 -3.32
C ILE A 103 -3.90 -11.71 -3.70
N PRO A 104 -4.98 -11.05 -3.20
CA PRO A 104 -6.33 -11.48 -3.53
C PRO A 104 -6.67 -11.26 -5.01
N GLU A 105 -7.59 -12.06 -5.52
CA GLU A 105 -7.97 -12.01 -6.94
C GLU A 105 -8.64 -10.71 -7.35
N GLU A 106 -9.21 -9.95 -6.42
CA GLU A 106 -9.81 -8.63 -6.67
C GLU A 106 -8.77 -7.59 -7.07
N ILE A 107 -7.50 -7.85 -6.79
CA ILE A 107 -6.39 -6.94 -7.10
C ILE A 107 -5.87 -7.23 -8.50
N SER A 108 -5.96 -6.21 -9.37
CA SER A 108 -5.32 -6.25 -10.68
C SER A 108 -3.89 -5.73 -10.56
N LEU A 109 -2.91 -6.55 -10.88
CA LEU A 109 -1.50 -6.14 -10.84
C LEU A 109 -1.22 -4.93 -11.73
N HIS A 110 -2.03 -4.75 -12.78
CA HIS A 110 -1.88 -3.63 -13.70
C HIS A 110 -2.04 -2.26 -12.99
N ASN A 111 -2.78 -2.23 -11.89
CA ASN A 111 -3.05 -1.01 -11.14
C ASN A 111 -1.98 -0.69 -10.08
N PHE A 112 -0.99 -1.56 -9.89
CA PHE A 112 0.00 -1.42 -8.83
C PHE A 112 1.42 -1.53 -9.37
N ASP A 113 2.35 -0.90 -8.68
CA ASP A 113 3.79 -0.98 -8.94
C ASP A 113 4.51 -1.69 -7.80
N TYR A 114 3.94 -1.65 -6.60
CA TYR A 114 4.50 -2.30 -5.41
C TYR A 114 3.37 -2.92 -4.59
N ILE A 115 3.54 -4.17 -4.18
CA ILE A 115 2.60 -4.84 -3.28
C ILE A 115 3.38 -5.59 -2.20
N LYS A 116 3.12 -5.22 -0.95
CA LYS A 116 3.65 -5.92 0.21
C LYS A 116 2.56 -6.83 0.77
N ILE A 117 2.89 -8.08 1.00
CA ILE A 117 2.00 -9.06 1.64
C ILE A 117 2.65 -9.65 2.89
N GLY A 118 1.84 -10.29 3.69
CA GLY A 118 2.24 -10.98 4.92
C GLY A 118 1.82 -10.23 6.18
N PRO A 119 1.25 -10.95 7.17
CA PRO A 119 0.94 -10.35 8.46
C PRO A 119 2.23 -9.99 9.20
N TYR A 120 2.13 -9.03 10.12
CA TYR A 120 3.24 -8.75 11.02
C TYR A 120 3.34 -9.86 12.08
N ILE A 121 4.48 -10.51 12.15
CA ILE A 121 4.79 -11.51 13.18
C ILE A 121 6.00 -10.98 13.95
N GLU A 122 5.77 -10.62 15.20
CA GLU A 122 6.77 -9.93 16.04
C GLU A 122 8.10 -10.68 16.11
N GLU A 123 8.06 -12.01 16.24
CA GLU A 123 9.25 -12.86 16.35
C GLU A 123 10.07 -12.88 15.07
N LEU A 124 9.45 -12.63 13.92
CA LEU A 124 10.12 -12.64 12.63
C LEU A 124 10.50 -11.23 12.17
N GLY A 125 9.81 -10.21 12.69
CA GLY A 125 10.02 -8.81 12.34
C GLY A 125 9.33 -8.39 11.05
N GLY A 126 9.40 -7.10 10.72
CA GLY A 126 8.87 -6.53 9.50
C GLY A 126 9.84 -6.66 8.32
N LEU A 127 9.56 -5.93 7.25
CA LEU A 127 10.34 -6.00 5.99
C LEU A 127 11.84 -5.81 6.17
N ARG A 128 12.27 -5.02 7.15
CA ARG A 128 13.69 -4.73 7.39
C ARG A 128 14.44 -5.88 8.04
N SER A 129 13.73 -6.84 8.58
CA SER A 129 14.32 -8.03 9.21
C SER A 129 14.62 -9.10 8.18
N LYS A 130 15.81 -9.67 8.24
CA LYS A 130 16.19 -10.79 7.34
C LYS A 130 15.41 -12.06 7.63
N THR A 131 14.73 -12.13 8.77
CA THR A 131 13.92 -13.29 9.18
C THR A 131 12.43 -13.10 8.88
N THR A 132 12.06 -12.00 8.23
CA THR A 132 10.66 -11.64 7.99
C THR A 132 9.93 -12.67 7.14
N ASN A 133 8.65 -12.87 7.45
CA ASN A 133 7.70 -13.58 6.59
C ASN A 133 7.04 -12.65 5.57
N GLN A 134 7.24 -11.33 5.70
CA GLN A 134 6.66 -10.37 4.78
C GLN A 134 7.44 -10.31 3.48
N VAL A 135 6.74 -10.08 2.39
CA VAL A 135 7.33 -10.01 1.05
C VAL A 135 6.89 -8.72 0.38
N MET A 136 7.85 -7.98 -0.18
CA MET A 136 7.58 -6.83 -1.04
C MET A 136 7.81 -7.23 -2.49
N PHE A 137 6.77 -7.10 -3.31
CA PHE A 137 6.85 -7.31 -4.75
C PHE A 137 6.91 -5.97 -5.48
N GLN A 138 7.78 -5.89 -6.46
CA GLN A 138 7.74 -4.85 -7.49
C GLN A 138 7.00 -5.41 -8.69
N VAL A 139 6.09 -4.63 -9.25
CA VAL A 139 5.33 -5.02 -10.44
C VAL A 139 5.89 -4.24 -11.64
N ASP A 140 6.36 -4.95 -12.64
CA ASP A 140 6.84 -4.35 -13.89
C ASP A 140 5.80 -4.56 -14.99
N HIS A 141 5.52 -3.49 -15.74
CA HIS A 141 4.52 -3.49 -16.81
C HIS A 141 5.25 -3.42 -18.14
N ILE A 142 5.34 -4.55 -18.84
CA ILE A 142 6.10 -4.67 -20.09
C ILE A 142 5.22 -5.28 -21.17
N ASN A 143 5.02 -4.54 -22.27
CA ASN A 143 4.24 -5.00 -23.43
C ASN A 143 2.82 -5.49 -23.05
N GLY A 144 2.16 -4.77 -22.14
CA GLY A 144 0.81 -5.10 -21.69
C GLY A 144 0.72 -6.27 -20.71
N LYS A 145 1.86 -6.80 -20.25
CA LYS A 145 1.94 -7.87 -19.26
C LYS A 145 2.54 -7.36 -17.97
N ASP A 146 2.11 -7.96 -16.86
CA ASP A 146 2.59 -7.61 -15.52
C ASP A 146 3.47 -8.74 -14.98
N PHE A 147 4.65 -8.36 -14.50
CA PHE A 147 5.62 -9.29 -13.91
C PHE A 147 5.93 -8.85 -12.49
N ILE A 148 5.99 -9.80 -11.56
CA ILE A 148 6.33 -9.50 -10.17
C ILE A 148 7.74 -10.00 -9.86
N THR A 149 8.46 -9.19 -9.09
CA THR A 149 9.80 -9.50 -8.59
C THR A 149 9.82 -9.28 -7.08
N ASP A 150 10.35 -10.24 -6.34
CA ASP A 150 10.56 -10.10 -4.90
C ASP A 150 11.74 -9.16 -4.66
N ILE A 151 11.46 -8.00 -4.07
CA ILE A 151 12.49 -7.01 -3.75
C ILE A 151 12.67 -6.84 -2.24
N THR A 152 12.22 -7.80 -1.44
CA THR A 152 12.26 -7.72 0.03
C THR A 152 13.66 -7.43 0.55
N SER A 153 14.70 -8.00 -0.07
CA SER A 153 16.08 -7.80 0.36
C SER A 153 16.55 -6.35 0.30
N LYS A 154 15.90 -5.49 -0.48
CA LYS A 154 16.22 -4.05 -0.52
C LYS A 154 15.95 -3.33 0.80
N PHE A 155 15.12 -3.90 1.66
CA PHE A 155 14.81 -3.35 2.98
C PHE A 155 15.80 -3.78 4.06
N TRP A 156 16.61 -4.78 3.80
CA TRP A 156 17.55 -5.31 4.78
C TRP A 156 18.77 -4.39 4.90
N LYS A 157 19.20 -4.18 6.14
CA LYS A 157 20.40 -3.40 6.43
C LYS A 157 21.29 -4.09 7.47
#